data_0a7b8e19fd4496346e17c44e287a9024
#
_entry.id   0a7b8e19fd4496346e17c44e287a9024
#
_cell.length_a   1.000
_cell.length_b   1.000
_cell.length_c   1.000
_cell.angle_alpha   90.00
_cell.angle_beta   90.00
_cell.angle_gamma   90.00
#
_symmetry.space_group_name_H-M   'P 1'
#
loop_
_entity.id
_entity.type
_entity.pdbx_description
1 polymer ?
#
loop_
_entity_poly.entity_id
_entity_poly.type
_entity_poly.pdbx_seq_one_letter_code
_entity_poly.pdbx_strand_id
1 'polypeptide(L)'
;LQNFDYEILDLGMVYYKNIIKDPAQLIIDIEELDKKYHESENIGKTLVKPWTPWINDSAGTNEIFCWQKFIPQAQHIDPSDPFFNEQLNISSQLFGALEGTLKHYSTQVYPFAEKNIKSRERQMHLLRYDKSGYLPAHQDQGVSTRVLSVLLYLNDDYEGGEITFRNSNITFKPKPGSVLFFPSNFLYVHEVAPITKGPRYALPNWYHNVPENISRNSTGQE
;
A
#
# COMPACT_ATOMS: atom_id res chain seq x y z
N LEU A 1 3.51 -9.24 -24.49
CA LEU A 1 3.94 -9.05 -23.10
C LEU A 1 4.09 -7.55 -22.86
N GLN A 2 3.49 -7.04 -21.79
CA GLN A 2 3.64 -5.64 -21.41
C GLN A 2 5.11 -5.42 -21.03
N ASN A 3 5.75 -4.44 -21.63
CA ASN A 3 7.12 -4.07 -21.30
C ASN A 3 7.09 -3.09 -20.13
N PHE A 4 7.74 -3.44 -19.02
CA PHE A 4 7.83 -2.60 -17.83
C PHE A 4 9.22 -1.97 -17.72
N ASP A 5 9.27 -0.70 -17.33
CA ASP A 5 10.50 -0.07 -16.85
C ASP A 5 10.68 -0.46 -15.38
N TYR A 6 11.70 -1.28 -15.09
CA TYR A 6 11.95 -1.77 -13.74
C TYR A 6 13.44 -1.91 -13.43
N GLU A 7 13.74 -1.99 -12.15
CA GLU A 7 15.07 -2.15 -11.59
C GLU A 7 15.04 -3.18 -10.47
N ILE A 8 16.02 -4.09 -10.45
CA ILE A 8 16.24 -5.01 -9.34
C ILE A 8 17.18 -4.32 -8.37
N LEU A 9 16.64 -3.92 -7.21
CA LEU A 9 17.41 -3.19 -6.19
C LEU A 9 18.19 -4.14 -5.27
N ASP A 10 17.64 -5.32 -5.01
CA ASP A 10 18.22 -6.40 -4.22
C ASP A 10 17.54 -7.72 -4.57
N LEU A 11 18.02 -8.83 -4.03
CA LEU A 11 17.42 -10.16 -4.25
C LEU A 11 15.95 -10.18 -3.79
N GLY A 12 15.03 -10.40 -4.73
CA GLY A 12 13.58 -10.33 -4.47
C GLY A 12 13.00 -8.92 -4.37
N MET A 13 13.82 -7.87 -4.42
CA MET A 13 13.36 -6.48 -4.38
C MET A 13 13.36 -5.89 -5.80
N VAL A 14 12.16 -5.55 -6.30
CA VAL A 14 11.98 -5.03 -7.67
C VAL A 14 11.17 -3.73 -7.64
N TYR A 15 11.75 -2.69 -8.20
CA TYR A 15 11.15 -1.37 -8.31
C TYR A 15 10.68 -1.10 -9.74
N TYR A 16 9.36 -0.97 -9.92
CA TYR A 16 8.70 -0.65 -11.18
C TYR A 16 8.39 0.84 -11.27
N LYS A 17 8.71 1.47 -12.40
CA LYS A 17 8.54 2.91 -12.63
C LYS A 17 7.33 3.19 -13.52
N ASN A 18 6.68 4.32 -13.33
CA ASN A 18 5.61 4.85 -14.20
C ASN A 18 4.43 3.86 -14.43
N ILE A 19 4.00 3.14 -13.38
CA ILE A 19 2.92 2.15 -13.48
C ILE A 19 1.55 2.82 -13.45
N ILE A 20 1.34 3.81 -12.57
CA ILE A 20 0.17 4.67 -12.59
C ILE A 20 0.47 5.90 -13.44
N LYS A 21 -0.39 6.18 -14.42
CA LYS A 21 -0.18 7.25 -15.40
C LYS A 21 -0.34 8.64 -14.80
N ASP A 22 -1.35 8.82 -13.96
CA ASP A 22 -1.67 10.11 -13.33
C ASP A 22 -1.89 9.92 -11.82
N PRO A 23 -0.82 9.73 -11.05
CA PRO A 23 -0.92 9.55 -9.61
C PRO A 23 -1.37 10.82 -8.88
N ALA A 24 -1.12 12.00 -9.44
CA ALA A 24 -1.58 13.26 -8.86
C ALA A 24 -3.12 13.39 -8.94
N GLN A 25 -3.72 13.07 -10.09
CA GLN A 25 -5.17 13.04 -10.22
C GLN A 25 -5.79 11.99 -9.29
N LEU A 26 -5.15 10.83 -9.14
CA LEU A 26 -5.64 9.79 -8.24
C LEU A 26 -5.66 10.25 -6.77
N ILE A 27 -4.68 11.05 -6.31
CA ILE A 27 -4.73 11.68 -4.98
C ILE A 27 -5.93 12.62 -4.88
N ILE A 28 -6.16 13.46 -5.89
CA ILE A 28 -7.31 14.39 -5.93
C ILE A 28 -8.61 13.60 -5.83
N ASP A 29 -8.78 12.57 -6.64
CA ASP A 29 -10.00 11.72 -6.63
C ASP A 29 -10.24 11.09 -5.25
N ILE A 30 -9.19 10.63 -4.57
CA ILE A 30 -9.25 10.03 -3.22
C ILE A 30 -9.68 11.08 -2.18
N GLU A 31 -9.09 12.26 -2.19
CA GLU A 31 -9.40 13.32 -1.22
C GLU A 31 -10.80 13.95 -1.47
N GLU A 32 -11.21 14.09 -2.73
CA GLU A 32 -12.54 14.53 -3.07
C GLU A 32 -13.61 13.50 -2.66
N LEU A 33 -13.34 12.21 -2.86
CA LEU A 33 -14.23 11.15 -2.40
C LEU A 33 -14.37 11.18 -0.88
N ASP A 34 -13.26 11.34 -0.15
CA ASP A 34 -13.27 11.47 1.32
C ASP A 34 -14.13 12.64 1.78
N LYS A 35 -13.99 13.81 1.13
CA LYS A 35 -14.79 14.99 1.41
C LYS A 35 -16.27 14.73 1.16
N LYS A 36 -16.65 14.13 0.03
CA LYS A 36 -18.04 13.77 -0.28
C LYS A 36 -18.65 12.87 0.80
N TYR A 37 -17.89 11.91 1.34
CA TYR A 37 -18.36 11.06 2.44
C TYR A 37 -18.60 11.84 3.72
N HIS A 38 -17.72 12.75 4.08
CA HIS A 38 -17.89 13.58 5.28
C HIS A 38 -19.10 14.53 5.20
N GLU A 39 -19.42 14.99 3.99
CA GLU A 39 -20.55 15.87 3.73
C GLU A 39 -21.88 15.12 3.57
N SER A 40 -21.84 13.78 3.42
CA SER A 40 -23.03 12.96 3.22
C SER A 40 -23.63 12.44 4.53
N GLU A 41 -24.96 12.28 4.58
CA GLU A 41 -25.67 11.63 5.69
C GLU A 41 -25.38 10.11 5.79
N ASN A 42 -24.60 9.57 4.87
CA ASN A 42 -24.29 8.15 4.74
C ASN A 42 -22.99 7.72 5.48
N ILE A 43 -22.46 8.58 6.35
CA ILE A 43 -21.31 8.27 7.20
C ILE A 43 -21.59 6.97 7.96
N GLY A 44 -20.76 5.95 7.72
CA GLY A 44 -20.84 4.64 8.39
C GLY A 44 -21.54 3.53 7.62
N LYS A 45 -22.13 3.80 6.45
CA LYS A 45 -22.76 2.77 5.58
C LYS A 45 -21.82 2.23 4.50
N THR A 46 -20.64 2.83 4.33
CA THR A 46 -19.72 2.53 3.24
C THR A 46 -18.47 1.79 3.72
N LEU A 47 -17.84 1.02 2.82
CA LEU A 47 -16.55 0.37 3.07
C LEU A 47 -15.38 1.38 3.08
N VAL A 48 -15.55 2.54 2.48
CA VAL A 48 -14.57 3.63 2.50
C VAL A 48 -14.76 4.41 3.79
N LYS A 49 -14.03 4.05 4.82
CA LYS A 49 -14.01 4.77 6.08
C LYS A 49 -13.24 6.08 5.94
N PRO A 50 -13.56 7.12 6.74
CA PRO A 50 -12.75 8.32 6.81
C PRO A 50 -11.30 8.00 7.22
N TRP A 51 -10.40 8.95 7.04
CA TRP A 51 -9.04 8.83 7.53
C TRP A 51 -9.03 8.55 9.04
N THR A 52 -8.36 7.48 9.43
CA THR A 52 -8.16 7.11 10.84
C THR A 52 -6.69 7.19 11.21
N PRO A 53 -6.33 7.68 12.42
CA PRO A 53 -4.94 7.73 12.84
C PRO A 53 -4.41 6.31 13.10
N TRP A 54 -3.17 6.06 12.68
CA TRP A 54 -2.40 4.91 13.14
C TRP A 54 -1.48 5.40 14.26
N ILE A 55 -1.77 4.95 15.48
CA ILE A 55 -1.18 5.47 16.72
C ILE A 55 -0.14 4.46 17.25
N ASN A 56 0.94 5.00 17.82
CA ASN A 56 1.90 4.21 18.56
C ASN A 56 1.42 3.98 20.01
N ASP A 57 0.80 2.85 20.27
CA ASP A 57 0.33 2.48 21.62
C ASP A 57 1.46 2.01 22.54
N SER A 58 2.61 1.62 21.98
CA SER A 58 3.68 0.96 22.75
C SER A 58 4.38 1.86 23.78
N ALA A 59 4.26 3.17 23.65
CA ALA A 59 4.93 4.14 24.53
C ALA A 59 3.97 4.98 25.39
N GLY A 60 2.67 4.78 25.30
CA GLY A 60 1.65 5.61 25.97
C GLY A 60 1.66 7.08 25.52
N THR A 61 2.26 7.34 24.36
CA THR A 61 2.48 8.73 23.85
C THR A 61 1.35 9.22 22.96
N ASN A 62 0.45 8.34 22.51
CA ASN A 62 -0.58 8.62 21.47
C ASN A 62 0.02 9.28 20.22
N GLU A 63 1.27 8.96 19.89
CA GLU A 63 1.96 9.51 18.73
C GLU A 63 1.37 8.94 17.44
N ILE A 64 0.96 9.81 16.54
CA ILE A 64 0.39 9.41 15.24
C ILE A 64 1.55 9.15 14.28
N PHE A 65 1.71 7.90 13.82
CA PHE A 65 2.65 7.55 12.77
C PHE A 65 2.21 8.09 11.41
N CYS A 66 0.95 7.84 11.05
CA CYS A 66 0.33 8.26 9.81
C CYS A 66 -1.20 8.17 9.92
N TRP A 67 -1.89 8.68 8.93
CA TRP A 67 -3.32 8.46 8.72
C TRP A 67 -3.52 7.29 7.76
N GLN A 68 -4.51 6.46 8.02
CA GLN A 68 -4.83 5.30 7.19
C GLN A 68 -6.27 5.31 6.71
N LYS A 69 -6.45 4.77 5.51
CA LYS A 69 -7.73 4.51 4.87
C LYS A 69 -7.64 3.18 4.13
N PHE A 70 -8.75 2.48 3.99
CA PHE A 70 -8.82 1.20 3.29
C PHE A 70 -9.54 1.36 1.96
N ILE A 71 -8.92 0.91 0.88
CA ILE A 71 -9.49 0.88 -0.46
C ILE A 71 -9.87 -0.57 -0.77
N PRO A 72 -11.16 -0.89 -0.92
CA PRO A 72 -11.62 -2.24 -1.25
C PRO A 72 -11.28 -2.61 -2.69
N GLN A 73 -11.15 -3.92 -2.98
CA GLN A 73 -11.16 -4.40 -4.36
C GLN A 73 -12.53 -4.17 -4.99
N ALA A 74 -12.57 -3.98 -6.32
CA ALA A 74 -13.77 -3.65 -7.08
C ALA A 74 -14.98 -4.57 -6.78
N GLN A 75 -14.75 -5.89 -6.65
CA GLN A 75 -15.80 -6.86 -6.36
C GLN A 75 -16.37 -6.78 -4.93
N HIS A 76 -15.77 -5.98 -4.06
CA HIS A 76 -16.22 -5.78 -2.68
C HIS A 76 -16.83 -4.40 -2.44
N ILE A 77 -16.93 -3.57 -3.47
CA ILE A 77 -17.62 -2.28 -3.40
C ILE A 77 -19.11 -2.53 -3.50
N ASP A 78 -19.90 -1.93 -2.61
CA ASP A 78 -21.35 -2.05 -2.62
C ASP A 78 -21.92 -1.29 -3.85
N PRO A 79 -22.61 -1.97 -4.78
CA PRO A 79 -23.22 -1.29 -5.94
C PRO A 79 -24.29 -0.26 -5.57
N SER A 80 -24.85 -0.33 -4.36
CA SER A 80 -25.83 0.64 -3.85
C SER A 80 -25.21 1.88 -3.22
N ASP A 81 -23.87 1.90 -3.08
CA ASP A 81 -23.15 3.06 -2.56
C ASP A 81 -23.31 4.27 -3.49
N PRO A 82 -23.70 5.46 -2.99
CA PRO A 82 -23.89 6.65 -3.82
C PRO A 82 -22.62 7.08 -4.58
N PHE A 83 -21.45 6.64 -4.13
CA PHE A 83 -20.16 6.93 -4.76
C PHE A 83 -19.50 5.69 -5.37
N PHE A 84 -20.31 4.71 -5.77
CA PHE A 84 -19.84 3.44 -6.34
C PHE A 84 -18.88 3.63 -7.51
N ASN A 85 -19.19 4.50 -8.45
CA ASN A 85 -18.36 4.71 -9.65
C ASN A 85 -17.00 5.32 -9.32
N GLU A 86 -16.95 6.28 -8.39
CA GLU A 86 -15.72 6.90 -7.93
C GLU A 86 -14.83 5.89 -7.22
N GLN A 87 -15.40 5.09 -6.32
CA GLN A 87 -14.67 3.99 -5.64
C GLN A 87 -14.16 2.96 -6.64
N LEU A 88 -15.01 2.56 -7.61
CA LEU A 88 -14.65 1.59 -8.64
C LEU A 88 -13.49 2.09 -9.51
N ASN A 89 -13.50 3.37 -9.89
CA ASN A 89 -12.43 3.99 -10.66
C ASN A 89 -11.10 3.96 -9.89
N ILE A 90 -11.09 4.42 -8.64
CA ILE A 90 -9.90 4.41 -7.77
C ILE A 90 -9.39 2.98 -7.56
N SER A 91 -10.27 2.06 -7.17
CA SER A 91 -9.94 0.65 -6.95
C SER A 91 -9.33 0.00 -8.20
N SER A 92 -9.95 0.20 -9.36
CA SER A 92 -9.51 -0.42 -10.61
C SER A 92 -8.11 0.05 -11.03
N GLN A 93 -7.79 1.34 -10.87
CA GLN A 93 -6.46 1.86 -11.17
C GLN A 93 -5.40 1.25 -10.24
N LEU A 94 -5.65 1.23 -8.93
CA LEU A 94 -4.72 0.75 -7.93
C LEU A 94 -4.48 -0.76 -8.04
N PHE A 95 -5.54 -1.55 -8.06
CA PHE A 95 -5.41 -3.01 -8.14
C PHE A 95 -4.96 -3.49 -9.52
N GLY A 96 -5.34 -2.80 -10.60
CA GLY A 96 -4.84 -3.07 -11.95
C GLY A 96 -3.33 -2.87 -12.05
N ALA A 97 -2.78 -1.82 -11.41
CA ALA A 97 -1.34 -1.58 -11.32
C ALA A 97 -0.62 -2.74 -10.63
N LEU A 98 -1.18 -3.26 -9.53
CA LEU A 98 -0.60 -4.38 -8.79
C LEU A 98 -0.69 -5.70 -9.57
N GLU A 99 -1.79 -5.99 -10.23
CA GLU A 99 -1.98 -7.25 -10.98
C GLU A 99 -1.00 -7.38 -12.13
N GLY A 100 -0.84 -6.32 -12.93
CA GLY A 100 0.09 -6.31 -14.06
C GLY A 100 1.54 -6.50 -13.62
N THR A 101 1.96 -5.75 -12.60
CA THR A 101 3.33 -5.82 -12.07
C THR A 101 3.60 -7.13 -11.33
N LEU A 102 2.64 -7.66 -10.55
CA LEU A 102 2.78 -8.97 -9.91
C LEU A 102 2.95 -10.08 -10.93
N LYS A 103 2.15 -10.09 -11.99
CA LYS A 103 2.27 -11.08 -13.05
C LYS A 103 3.66 -11.05 -13.67
N HIS A 104 4.19 -9.86 -13.98
CA HIS A 104 5.55 -9.73 -14.51
C HIS A 104 6.59 -10.19 -13.49
N TYR A 105 6.50 -9.73 -12.22
CA TYR A 105 7.39 -10.14 -11.13
C TYR A 105 7.47 -11.65 -10.99
N SER A 106 6.30 -12.34 -10.93
CA SER A 106 6.20 -13.76 -10.63
C SER A 106 6.38 -14.70 -11.84
N THR A 107 6.38 -14.18 -13.08
CA THR A 107 6.55 -15.00 -14.28
C THR A 107 7.82 -14.70 -15.07
N GLN A 108 8.34 -13.48 -14.98
CA GLN A 108 9.49 -13.04 -15.76
C GLN A 108 10.73 -12.78 -14.90
N VAL A 109 10.57 -12.17 -13.72
CA VAL A 109 11.70 -11.82 -12.86
C VAL A 109 12.00 -12.94 -11.87
N TYR A 110 11.00 -13.43 -11.14
CA TYR A 110 11.12 -14.51 -10.16
C TYR A 110 10.06 -15.60 -10.40
N PRO A 111 10.22 -16.47 -11.42
CA PRO A 111 9.17 -17.44 -11.84
C PRO A 111 8.71 -18.42 -10.76
N PHE A 112 9.53 -18.67 -9.74
CA PHE A 112 9.16 -19.55 -8.63
C PHE A 112 8.28 -18.84 -7.59
N ALA A 113 8.16 -17.51 -7.61
CA ALA A 113 7.33 -16.76 -6.67
C ALA A 113 5.84 -17.09 -6.84
N GLU A 114 5.37 -17.33 -8.07
CA GLU A 114 3.96 -17.66 -8.36
C GLU A 114 3.46 -18.87 -7.55
N LYS A 115 4.30 -19.88 -7.34
CA LYS A 115 3.95 -21.08 -6.56
C LYS A 115 3.71 -20.80 -5.09
N ASN A 116 4.29 -19.72 -4.57
CA ASN A 116 4.22 -19.34 -3.16
C ASN A 116 3.15 -18.27 -2.88
N ILE A 117 2.60 -17.62 -3.92
CA ILE A 117 1.57 -16.60 -3.80
C ILE A 117 0.22 -17.27 -4.04
N LYS A 118 -0.63 -17.35 -3.01
CA LYS A 118 -1.95 -18.02 -3.05
C LYS A 118 -3.11 -17.07 -2.89
N SER A 119 -2.92 -15.94 -2.21
CA SER A 119 -3.94 -14.91 -2.04
C SER A 119 -3.30 -13.55 -1.83
N ARG A 120 -4.13 -12.52 -1.86
CA ARG A 120 -3.80 -11.12 -1.60
C ARG A 120 -4.74 -10.59 -0.53
N GLU A 121 -4.30 -9.58 0.23
CA GLU A 121 -5.22 -8.84 1.11
C GLU A 121 -6.33 -8.16 0.30
N ARG A 122 -7.55 -8.20 0.84
CA ARG A 122 -8.76 -7.72 0.15
C ARG A 122 -8.83 -6.22 0.01
N GLN A 123 -8.22 -5.52 0.93
CA GLN A 123 -8.19 -4.07 0.96
C GLN A 123 -6.75 -3.62 0.84
N MET A 124 -6.54 -2.55 0.11
CA MET A 124 -5.27 -1.86 0.07
C MET A 124 -5.29 -0.81 1.18
N HIS A 125 -4.23 -0.76 1.97
CA HIS A 125 -4.05 0.30 2.95
C HIS A 125 -3.52 1.54 2.22
N LEU A 126 -4.24 2.64 2.27
CA LEU A 126 -3.73 3.93 1.85
C LEU A 126 -3.22 4.66 3.09
N LEU A 127 -1.96 5.02 3.08
CA LEU A 127 -1.29 5.75 4.16
C LEU A 127 -0.97 7.17 3.73
N ARG A 128 -1.33 8.15 4.57
CA ARG A 128 -0.95 9.55 4.44
C ARG A 128 -0.08 9.93 5.63
N TYR A 129 1.16 10.26 5.35
CA TYR A 129 2.11 10.76 6.35
C TYR A 129 2.14 12.27 6.28
N ASP A 130 1.58 12.93 7.26
CA ASP A 130 1.67 14.38 7.41
C ASP A 130 3.01 14.78 8.04
N LYS A 131 3.24 16.07 8.27
CA LYS A 131 4.46 16.55 8.92
C LYS A 131 4.69 15.84 10.27
N SER A 132 5.91 15.39 10.50
CA SER A 132 6.38 14.55 11.61
C SER A 132 5.92 13.08 11.53
N GLY A 133 5.06 12.70 10.61
CA GLY A 133 4.69 11.31 10.37
C GLY A 133 5.89 10.48 9.93
N TYR A 134 5.98 9.25 10.41
CA TYR A 134 7.06 8.30 10.12
C TYR A 134 6.58 6.87 10.29
N LEU A 135 7.41 5.90 10.00
CA LEU A 135 7.15 4.50 10.35
C LEU A 135 8.44 3.89 10.89
N PRO A 136 8.45 3.38 12.14
CA PRO A 136 9.64 2.79 12.72
C PRO A 136 10.06 1.51 11.98
N ALA A 137 11.30 1.09 12.20
CA ALA A 137 11.84 -0.12 11.60
C ALA A 137 11.01 -1.35 11.99
N HIS A 138 10.52 -2.06 10.97
CA HIS A 138 9.70 -3.25 11.13
C HIS A 138 9.90 -4.22 9.96
N GLN A 139 9.38 -5.42 10.10
CA GLN A 139 9.19 -6.39 9.05
C GLN A 139 7.68 -6.62 8.84
N ASP A 140 7.27 -6.92 7.62
CA ASP A 140 5.85 -7.12 7.31
C ASP A 140 5.32 -8.51 7.69
N GLN A 141 6.21 -9.48 7.87
CA GLN A 141 5.87 -10.86 8.23
C GLN A 141 5.55 -11.05 9.72
N GLY A 142 5.04 -10.02 10.42
CA GLY A 142 4.55 -10.18 11.80
C GLY A 142 3.46 -11.25 11.90
N VAL A 143 2.63 -11.38 10.87
CA VAL A 143 1.70 -12.50 10.68
C VAL A 143 2.33 -13.50 9.72
N SER A 144 2.43 -14.75 10.13
CA SER A 144 3.23 -15.83 9.52
C SER A 144 2.93 -16.16 8.06
N THR A 145 1.83 -15.69 7.49
CA THR A 145 1.38 -16.05 6.13
C THR A 145 1.78 -15.06 5.04
N ARG A 146 2.24 -13.85 5.39
CA ARG A 146 2.73 -12.85 4.41
C ARG A 146 4.06 -13.28 3.83
N VAL A 147 4.16 -13.35 2.51
CA VAL A 147 5.41 -13.76 1.81
C VAL A 147 5.97 -12.69 0.91
N LEU A 148 5.13 -11.80 0.40
CA LEU A 148 5.55 -10.73 -0.49
C LEU A 148 4.79 -9.45 -0.13
N SER A 149 5.53 -8.39 0.08
CA SER A 149 5.06 -7.02 0.30
C SER A 149 5.10 -6.25 -0.99
N VAL A 150 4.15 -5.36 -1.18
CA VAL A 150 4.12 -4.40 -2.26
C VAL A 150 3.78 -3.02 -1.73
N LEU A 151 4.51 -2.02 -2.18
CA LEU A 151 4.27 -0.61 -1.91
C LEU A 151 4.05 0.13 -3.22
N LEU A 152 2.95 0.87 -3.30
CA LEU A 152 2.64 1.75 -4.41
C LEU A 152 2.76 3.19 -3.90
N TYR A 153 3.34 4.09 -4.69
CA TYR A 153 3.65 5.47 -4.30
C TYR A 153 2.95 6.46 -5.21
N LEU A 154 2.29 7.47 -4.64
CA LEU A 154 1.49 8.40 -5.43
C LEU A 154 2.15 9.76 -5.63
N ASN A 155 3.09 10.17 -4.76
CA ASN A 155 3.74 11.48 -4.87
C ASN A 155 5.20 11.47 -4.43
N ASP A 156 5.93 12.55 -4.75
CA ASP A 156 7.29 12.81 -4.26
C ASP A 156 7.54 14.31 -3.93
N ASP A 157 6.47 15.11 -3.86
CA ASP A 157 6.50 16.55 -3.57
C ASP A 157 6.53 16.88 -2.06
N TYR A 158 7.02 15.94 -1.25
CA TYR A 158 7.26 16.07 0.19
C TYR A 158 8.77 16.15 0.48
N GLU A 159 9.16 16.54 1.71
CA GLU A 159 10.55 16.52 2.20
C GLU A 159 10.68 15.55 3.38
N GLY A 160 11.80 14.81 3.46
CA GLY A 160 11.97 13.64 4.32
C GLY A 160 11.24 12.42 3.72
N GLY A 161 10.87 11.46 4.54
CA GLY A 161 10.02 10.33 4.15
C GLY A 161 10.69 9.32 3.20
N GLU A 162 12.01 9.30 3.15
CA GLU A 162 12.76 8.26 2.45
C GLU A 162 12.44 6.90 3.08
N ILE A 163 12.34 5.87 2.24
CA ILE A 163 12.28 4.49 2.73
C ILE A 163 13.69 3.92 2.83
N THR A 164 13.99 3.28 3.95
CA THR A 164 15.29 2.64 4.21
C THR A 164 15.10 1.15 4.50
N PHE A 165 15.79 0.30 3.75
CA PHE A 165 15.94 -1.12 4.02
C PHE A 165 17.27 -1.36 4.73
N ARG A 166 17.21 -1.64 6.03
CA ARG A 166 18.39 -1.64 6.91
C ARG A 166 19.43 -2.69 6.53
N ASN A 167 18.98 -3.92 6.25
CA ASN A 167 19.89 -5.02 5.98
C ASN A 167 20.56 -4.94 4.60
N SER A 168 19.87 -4.35 3.61
CA SER A 168 20.40 -4.11 2.26
C SER A 168 21.16 -2.80 2.15
N ASN A 169 21.10 -1.94 3.19
CA ASN A 169 21.65 -0.57 3.17
C ASN A 169 21.16 0.26 1.98
N ILE A 170 19.88 0.10 1.64
CA ILE A 170 19.22 0.81 0.54
C ILE A 170 18.32 1.88 1.14
N THR A 171 18.55 3.13 0.75
CA THR A 171 17.70 4.28 1.11
C THR A 171 17.38 5.06 -0.15
N PHE A 172 16.10 5.31 -0.41
CA PHE A 172 15.69 6.11 -1.55
C PHE A 172 14.33 6.78 -1.34
N LYS A 173 14.05 7.76 -2.17
CA LYS A 173 12.75 8.42 -2.28
C LYS A 173 12.03 7.90 -3.52
N PRO A 174 10.93 7.15 -3.36
CA PRO A 174 10.21 6.59 -4.51
C PRO A 174 9.58 7.69 -5.38
N LYS A 175 9.46 7.39 -6.68
CA LYS A 175 8.83 8.30 -7.64
C LYS A 175 7.32 8.08 -7.72
N PRO A 176 6.55 9.12 -8.08
CA PRO A 176 5.10 9.00 -8.26
C PRO A 176 4.73 7.92 -9.29
N GLY A 177 3.67 7.17 -8.99
CA GLY A 177 3.19 6.10 -9.86
C GLY A 177 4.06 4.84 -9.89
N SER A 178 5.05 4.73 -9.01
CA SER A 178 5.93 3.56 -8.92
C SER A 178 5.39 2.48 -7.99
N VAL A 179 5.86 1.24 -8.20
CA VAL A 179 5.52 0.05 -7.39
C VAL A 179 6.80 -0.65 -6.98
N LEU A 180 6.93 -0.97 -5.70
CA LEU A 180 8.04 -1.70 -5.13
C LEU A 180 7.56 -3.04 -4.56
N PHE A 181 8.11 -4.16 -5.03
CA PHE A 181 7.95 -5.49 -4.44
C PHE A 181 9.17 -5.88 -3.64
N PHE A 182 8.96 -6.55 -2.50
CA PHE A 182 10.03 -7.16 -1.70
C PHE A 182 9.48 -8.28 -0.82
N PRO A 183 10.30 -9.30 -0.46
CA PRO A 183 9.88 -10.34 0.47
C PRO A 183 9.53 -9.77 1.84
N SER A 184 8.48 -10.28 2.49
CA SER A 184 7.95 -9.72 3.74
C SER A 184 8.77 -10.08 4.98
N ASN A 185 9.79 -10.95 4.85
CA ASN A 185 10.50 -11.57 5.97
C ASN A 185 11.52 -10.62 6.65
N PHE A 186 12.16 -11.13 7.71
CA PHE A 186 13.11 -10.40 8.57
C PHE A 186 14.36 -9.86 7.84
N LEU A 187 14.67 -10.32 6.64
CA LEU A 187 15.78 -9.78 5.84
C LEU A 187 15.45 -8.39 5.28
N TYR A 188 14.17 -8.06 5.13
CA TYR A 188 13.67 -6.81 4.54
C TYR A 188 13.07 -5.87 5.59
N VAL A 189 13.76 -5.76 6.74
CA VAL A 189 13.42 -4.75 7.76
C VAL A 189 13.55 -3.36 7.14
N HIS A 190 12.46 -2.59 7.20
CA HIS A 190 12.41 -1.27 6.61
C HIS A 190 11.73 -0.26 7.50
N GLU A 191 11.97 1.02 7.21
CA GLU A 191 11.43 2.17 7.93
C GLU A 191 11.16 3.34 6.98
N VAL A 192 10.35 4.29 7.42
CA VAL A 192 10.09 5.55 6.73
C VAL A 192 10.58 6.68 7.62
N ALA A 193 11.51 7.49 7.12
CA ALA A 193 12.03 8.67 7.80
C ALA A 193 10.91 9.69 8.08
N PRO A 194 11.02 10.52 9.13
CA PRO A 194 10.04 11.56 9.42
C PRO A 194 9.83 12.52 8.26
N ILE A 195 8.56 12.85 7.99
CA ILE A 195 8.20 13.88 7.01
C ILE A 195 8.50 15.26 7.61
N THR A 196 9.23 16.07 6.90
CA THR A 196 9.54 17.46 7.32
C THR A 196 8.61 18.47 6.64
N LYS A 197 8.10 18.16 5.42
CA LYS A 197 7.16 19.01 4.68
C LYS A 197 6.31 18.19 3.72
N GLY A 198 5.07 18.60 3.48
CA GLY A 198 4.09 18.00 2.57
C GLY A 198 3.33 16.86 3.22
N PRO A 199 2.35 16.24 2.57
CA PRO A 199 1.93 14.88 2.85
C PRO A 199 2.62 13.91 1.89
N ARG A 200 2.93 12.69 2.38
CA ARG A 200 3.40 11.55 1.57
C ARG A 200 2.30 10.51 1.48
N TYR A 201 1.97 10.08 0.27
CA TYR A 201 0.97 9.03 0.02
C TYR A 201 1.63 7.74 -0.43
N ALA A 202 1.38 6.65 0.30
CA ALA A 202 1.85 5.31 -0.04
C ALA A 202 0.78 4.27 0.25
N LEU A 203 0.76 3.19 -0.53
CA LEU A 203 -0.24 2.13 -0.41
C LEU A 203 0.46 0.78 -0.25
N PRO A 204 0.64 0.27 0.98
CA PRO A 204 1.05 -1.10 1.22
C PRO A 204 -0.09 -2.08 0.93
N ASN A 205 0.30 -3.24 0.40
CA ASN A 205 -0.53 -4.43 0.32
C ASN A 205 0.36 -5.67 0.44
N TRP A 206 -0.24 -6.82 0.74
CA TRP A 206 0.52 -8.04 1.00
C TRP A 206 -0.08 -9.24 0.30
N TYR A 207 0.80 -10.16 -0.07
CA TYR A 207 0.45 -11.45 -0.64
C TYR A 207 0.82 -12.58 0.34
N HIS A 208 -0.03 -13.60 0.39
CA HIS A 208 0.02 -14.69 1.35
C HIS A 208 0.31 -16.02 0.65
N ASN A 209 0.95 -16.95 1.37
CA ASN A 209 1.20 -18.32 0.94
C ASN A 209 0.05 -19.28 1.23
N VAL A 210 -1.05 -18.79 1.74
CA VAL A 210 -2.28 -19.54 2.04
C VAL A 210 -3.46 -19.01 1.26
N PRO A 211 -4.48 -19.86 0.96
CA PRO A 211 -5.73 -19.39 0.37
C PRO A 211 -6.43 -18.33 1.22
N GLU A 212 -7.22 -17.47 0.57
CA GLU A 212 -7.87 -16.32 1.20
C GLU A 212 -8.74 -16.64 2.41
N ASN A 213 -9.42 -17.79 2.40
CA ASN A 213 -10.25 -18.26 3.53
C ASN A 213 -9.43 -18.58 4.79
N ILE A 214 -8.15 -18.88 4.66
CA ILE A 214 -7.24 -19.18 5.77
C ILE A 214 -6.54 -17.89 6.24
N SER A 215 -6.15 -17.00 5.32
CA SER A 215 -5.48 -15.74 5.64
C SER A 215 -6.31 -14.83 6.55
N ARG A 216 -7.65 -14.90 6.46
CA ARG A 216 -8.57 -14.11 7.31
C ARG A 216 -8.49 -14.44 8.80
N ASN A 217 -8.19 -15.69 9.12
CA ASN A 217 -8.11 -16.13 10.52
C ASN A 217 -6.78 -15.72 11.18
N SER A 218 -5.82 -15.25 10.39
CA SER A 218 -4.50 -14.81 10.87
C SER A 218 -4.37 -13.30 11.05
N THR A 219 -5.35 -12.51 10.55
CA THR A 219 -5.48 -11.07 10.83
C THR A 219 -6.36 -10.82 12.06
N GLY A 220 -6.31 -11.76 13.03
CA GLY A 220 -6.97 -11.59 14.33
C GLY A 220 -6.41 -10.36 15.02
N GLN A 221 -7.33 -9.48 15.33
CA GLN A 221 -7.28 -8.42 16.30
C GLN A 221 -6.10 -8.54 17.29
N GLU A 222 -5.15 -7.67 17.17
CA GLU A 222 -4.38 -7.09 18.28
C GLU A 222 -4.42 -5.58 18.18
#